data_70fe1a8001ad2535af7323f8bcd1aaad
#
_entry.id   70fe1a8001ad2535af7323f8bcd1aaad
#
_cell.length_a   1.000
_cell.length_b   1.000
_cell.length_c   1.000
_cell.angle_alpha   90.00
_cell.angle_beta   90.00
_cell.angle_gamma   90.00
#
_symmetry.space_group_name_H-M   'P 1'
#
loop_
_entity.id
_entity.type
_entity.pdbx_description
1 polymer ?
#
loop_
_entity_poly.entity_id
_entity_poly.type
_entity_poly.pdbx_seq_one_letter_code
_entity_poly.pdbx_strand_id
1 'polypeptide(L)'
;EREGYQDLGTVTIEDGTFKSAESVDAVKAYAFNNADKTEEAWPTAGEVVSVSGGTFSAEVPEALCQDGYVAVKDENGSFVVGKDPAKTFVAQIGDREFTTIQGAIDAAVSGDTVQIKPGTYAEDLTISKKITLLGSGAGEAGTILTGTVSVAADGVTLDGIWFQQTYSEQDSYDQGACKLKTTETGTNLTIQNCIVQRMTGTAIPYGAIVHYGAGSGTLTLKKTELIAPVAGTADEINSASPSVIGVAAWAQTGENIDEAWNLVVTDCTIRTNGFAVFDRWNNATYTNTTFTGLEGVEGLDDIEVKTCYMALNNPHANDVTYDHCTFRNMRSWGMLVAGEELTVTDCTFDGTNQSCAISVAYGTIAVSYTHLRAHE
;
A
#
# COMPACT_ATOMS: atom_id res chain seq x y z
N GLU A 1 -36.17 8.94 -2.57
CA GLU A 1 -35.37 9.23 -3.75
C GLU A 1 -36.28 9.53 -4.93
N ARG A 2 -36.05 10.62 -5.64
CA ARG A 2 -36.58 10.74 -6.98
C ARG A 2 -35.70 9.86 -7.89
N GLU A 3 -36.35 9.03 -8.71
CA GLU A 3 -35.70 8.31 -9.78
C GLU A 3 -34.76 9.28 -10.54
N GLY A 4 -33.43 9.02 -10.57
CA GLY A 4 -32.43 9.90 -11.15
C GLY A 4 -31.60 10.76 -10.20
N TYR A 5 -31.81 10.71 -8.88
CA TYR A 5 -31.00 11.36 -7.86
C TYR A 5 -30.43 10.32 -6.89
N GLN A 6 -29.57 9.48 -7.39
CA GLN A 6 -28.96 8.39 -6.60
C GLN A 6 -27.63 8.79 -5.93
N ASP A 7 -27.06 9.93 -6.32
CA ASP A 7 -25.87 10.49 -5.66
C ASP A 7 -26.30 11.66 -4.78
N LEU A 8 -26.82 11.36 -3.60
CA LEU A 8 -27.01 12.35 -2.56
C LEU A 8 -25.64 12.72 -2.01
N GLY A 9 -25.23 13.96 -2.22
CA GLY A 9 -23.99 14.46 -1.66
C GLY A 9 -23.95 14.32 -0.14
N THR A 10 -22.77 14.22 0.43
CA THR A 10 -22.58 14.24 1.89
C THR A 10 -22.71 15.67 2.42
N VAL A 11 -23.27 15.82 3.62
CA VAL A 11 -23.34 17.08 4.36
C VAL A 11 -22.37 17.00 5.53
N THR A 12 -21.35 17.87 5.52
CA THR A 12 -20.42 18.01 6.63
C THR A 12 -20.70 19.31 7.36
N ILE A 13 -20.88 19.26 8.67
CA ILE A 13 -21.06 20.42 9.55
C ILE A 13 -19.85 20.52 10.46
N GLU A 14 -19.00 21.50 10.20
CA GLU A 14 -17.73 21.69 10.94
C GLU A 14 -17.80 22.85 11.94
N ASP A 15 -18.72 23.81 11.72
CA ASP A 15 -18.97 24.95 12.59
C ASP A 15 -20.34 25.58 12.27
N GLY A 16 -20.73 26.54 13.05
CA GLY A 16 -21.97 27.32 12.88
C GLY A 16 -22.90 27.25 14.07
N THR A 17 -23.97 28.08 14.01
CA THR A 17 -25.01 28.07 15.03
C THR A 17 -26.35 27.70 14.40
N PHE A 18 -26.93 26.61 14.87
CA PHE A 18 -28.13 26.00 14.33
C PHE A 18 -29.27 26.08 15.37
N LYS A 19 -30.36 26.71 15.01
CA LYS A 19 -31.55 26.87 15.87
C LYS A 19 -32.75 26.21 15.20
N SER A 20 -33.28 25.20 15.85
CA SER A 20 -34.58 24.60 15.51
C SER A 20 -35.71 25.20 16.36
N ALA A 21 -36.93 24.92 15.98
CA ALA A 21 -38.10 25.19 16.83
C ALA A 21 -38.03 24.28 18.08
N GLU A 22 -38.77 24.70 19.14
CA GLU A 22 -38.83 23.90 20.38
C GLU A 22 -39.32 22.48 20.09
N SER A 23 -38.64 21.49 20.65
CA SER A 23 -38.92 20.05 20.48
C SER A 23 -38.70 19.51 19.06
N VAL A 24 -37.89 20.18 18.25
CA VAL A 24 -37.48 19.72 16.90
C VAL A 24 -35.99 19.50 16.86
N ASP A 25 -35.57 18.42 16.23
CA ASP A 25 -34.13 18.10 16.02
C ASP A 25 -33.41 19.24 15.29
N ALA A 26 -32.24 19.62 15.75
CA ALA A 26 -31.43 20.64 15.07
C ALA A 26 -30.77 20.10 13.79
N VAL A 27 -30.48 18.81 13.77
CA VAL A 27 -29.94 18.05 12.61
C VAL A 27 -30.67 16.72 12.55
N LYS A 28 -31.14 16.36 11.37
CA LYS A 28 -31.83 15.10 11.13
C LYS A 28 -31.50 14.56 9.75
N ALA A 29 -31.23 13.27 9.67
CA ALA A 29 -31.11 12.54 8.42
C ALA A 29 -32.30 11.56 8.30
N TYR A 30 -32.98 11.57 7.16
CA TYR A 30 -34.10 10.67 6.90
C TYR A 30 -34.31 10.44 5.41
N ALA A 31 -34.86 9.29 5.06
CA ALA A 31 -35.35 9.00 3.74
C ALA A 31 -36.83 9.46 3.67
N PHE A 32 -37.22 10.11 2.59
CA PHE A 32 -38.59 10.55 2.39
C PHE A 32 -39.33 9.62 1.42
N ASN A 33 -40.32 8.90 1.92
CA ASN A 33 -41.18 8.08 1.08
C ASN A 33 -42.23 8.97 0.39
N ASN A 34 -42.10 9.12 -0.94
CA ASN A 34 -42.99 9.94 -1.74
C ASN A 34 -44.42 9.37 -1.91
N ALA A 35 -44.57 8.06 -1.75
CA ALA A 35 -45.85 7.39 -1.97
C ALA A 35 -46.86 7.69 -0.86
N ASP A 36 -46.45 7.63 0.40
CA ASP A 36 -47.28 7.83 1.58
C ASP A 36 -46.97 9.13 2.34
N LYS A 37 -45.97 9.91 1.88
CA LYS A 37 -45.55 11.19 2.50
C LYS A 37 -44.97 11.01 3.91
N THR A 38 -44.37 9.86 4.18
CA THR A 38 -43.77 9.57 5.48
C THR A 38 -42.24 9.75 5.46
N GLU A 39 -41.68 10.04 6.63
CA GLU A 39 -40.25 10.04 6.90
C GLU A 39 -39.84 8.64 7.42
N GLU A 40 -38.82 8.07 6.82
CA GLU A 40 -38.23 6.80 7.24
C GLU A 40 -36.83 7.04 7.79
N ALA A 41 -36.44 6.29 8.81
CA ALA A 41 -35.10 6.37 9.33
C ALA A 41 -34.08 6.03 8.21
N TRP A 42 -33.06 6.88 8.04
CA TRP A 42 -31.98 6.60 7.11
C TRP A 42 -31.04 5.55 7.73
N PRO A 43 -30.89 4.36 7.14
CA PRO A 43 -30.10 3.29 7.74
C PRO A 43 -28.62 3.64 7.92
N THR A 44 -28.09 4.55 7.08
CA THR A 44 -26.69 4.99 7.04
C THR A 44 -26.58 6.51 7.25
N ALA A 45 -27.32 7.05 8.21
CA ALA A 45 -27.41 8.50 8.44
C ALA A 45 -26.02 9.15 8.64
N GLY A 46 -25.09 8.49 9.32
CA GLY A 46 -23.73 8.97 9.52
C GLY A 46 -22.86 9.01 8.25
N GLU A 47 -23.24 8.28 7.20
CA GLU A 47 -22.54 8.33 5.91
C GLU A 47 -22.94 9.55 5.08
N VAL A 48 -24.12 10.09 5.28
CA VAL A 48 -24.63 11.25 4.53
C VAL A 48 -24.56 12.56 5.32
N VAL A 49 -24.56 12.51 6.64
CA VAL A 49 -24.42 13.68 7.53
C VAL A 49 -23.34 13.40 8.55
N SER A 50 -22.35 14.28 8.62
CA SER A 50 -21.23 14.20 9.55
C SER A 50 -21.05 15.53 10.26
N VAL A 51 -21.21 15.54 11.58
CA VAL A 51 -21.09 16.75 12.42
C VAL A 51 -19.83 16.67 13.26
N SER A 52 -18.88 17.57 13.04
CA SER A 52 -17.61 17.65 13.78
C SER A 52 -17.43 18.96 14.54
N GLY A 53 -18.42 19.86 14.47
CA GLY A 53 -18.40 21.13 15.19
C GLY A 53 -19.74 21.83 15.13
N GLY A 54 -19.81 23.00 15.77
CA GLY A 54 -21.01 23.86 15.80
C GLY A 54 -21.77 23.82 17.12
N THR A 55 -22.70 24.79 17.23
CA THR A 55 -23.61 24.97 18.39
C THR A 55 -25.03 24.77 17.96
N PHE A 56 -25.77 23.95 18.66
CA PHE A 56 -27.10 23.50 18.29
C PHE A 56 -28.12 23.76 19.42
N SER A 57 -29.36 24.17 19.09
CA SER A 57 -30.44 24.37 20.07
C SER A 57 -31.03 23.06 20.60
N ALA A 58 -30.81 21.94 19.91
CA ALA A 58 -31.22 20.60 20.31
C ALA A 58 -30.03 19.65 20.18
N GLU A 59 -30.09 18.51 20.89
CA GLU A 59 -29.03 17.49 20.86
C GLU A 59 -28.84 16.95 19.44
N VAL A 60 -27.57 16.86 19.02
CA VAL A 60 -27.22 16.18 17.79
C VAL A 60 -27.07 14.70 18.12
N PRO A 61 -27.80 13.80 17.45
CA PRO A 61 -27.69 12.38 17.67
C PRO A 61 -26.25 11.89 17.44
N GLU A 62 -25.74 10.99 18.29
CA GLU A 62 -24.40 10.43 18.19
C GLU A 62 -24.14 9.82 16.80
N ALA A 63 -25.14 9.19 16.20
CA ALA A 63 -25.05 8.61 14.86
C ALA A 63 -24.80 9.64 13.74
N LEU A 64 -25.02 10.94 14.00
CA LEU A 64 -24.73 12.03 13.07
C LEU A 64 -23.43 12.76 13.42
N CYS A 65 -22.86 12.54 14.59
CA CYS A 65 -21.54 13.06 14.93
C CYS A 65 -20.47 12.29 14.15
N GLN A 66 -19.45 13.00 13.71
CA GLN A 66 -18.25 12.35 13.18
C GLN A 66 -17.65 11.44 14.26
N ASP A 67 -17.09 10.31 13.87
CA ASP A 67 -16.46 9.40 14.82
C ASP A 67 -15.40 10.14 15.65
N GLY A 68 -15.43 9.94 16.98
CA GLY A 68 -14.62 10.67 17.93
C GLY A 68 -15.16 12.04 18.34
N TYR A 69 -16.31 12.45 17.85
CA TYR A 69 -16.96 13.70 18.25
C TYR A 69 -18.27 13.44 19.01
N VAL A 70 -18.60 14.35 19.91
CA VAL A 70 -19.78 14.23 20.79
C VAL A 70 -20.44 15.58 20.98
N ALA A 71 -21.76 15.58 21.07
CA ALA A 71 -22.57 16.74 21.44
C ALA A 71 -22.64 16.86 22.97
N VAL A 72 -22.10 17.95 23.51
CA VAL A 72 -22.10 18.22 24.95
C VAL A 72 -22.96 19.46 25.23
N LYS A 73 -23.86 19.36 26.21
CA LYS A 73 -24.71 20.50 26.62
C LYS A 73 -23.86 21.51 27.38
N ASP A 74 -23.89 22.77 26.92
CA ASP A 74 -23.20 23.89 27.56
C ASP A 74 -24.03 24.50 28.72
N GLU A 75 -23.45 25.46 29.42
CA GLU A 75 -24.09 26.17 30.55
C GLU A 75 -25.35 26.99 30.13
N ASN A 76 -25.46 27.33 28.86
CA ASN A 76 -26.59 28.10 28.29
C ASN A 76 -27.71 27.20 27.80
N GLY A 77 -27.53 25.88 27.90
CA GLY A 77 -28.51 24.90 27.45
C GLY A 77 -28.43 24.53 25.98
N SER A 78 -27.44 25.03 25.23
CA SER A 78 -27.16 24.65 23.87
C SER A 78 -26.25 23.41 23.84
N PHE A 79 -26.24 22.69 22.74
CA PHE A 79 -25.37 21.55 22.52
C PHE A 79 -24.22 21.97 21.61
N VAL A 80 -22.99 21.76 22.08
CA VAL A 80 -21.77 22.03 21.33
C VAL A 80 -21.17 20.69 20.90
N VAL A 81 -21.00 20.50 19.59
CA VAL A 81 -20.31 19.34 19.08
C VAL A 81 -18.81 19.62 19.06
N GLY A 82 -18.03 18.72 19.63
CA GLY A 82 -16.58 18.80 19.72
C GLY A 82 -15.95 17.43 19.91
N LYS A 83 -14.61 17.41 19.94
CA LYS A 83 -13.86 16.19 20.16
C LYS A 83 -14.22 15.55 21.50
N ASP A 84 -14.47 14.26 21.50
CA ASP A 84 -14.58 13.47 22.72
C ASP A 84 -13.19 13.35 23.39
N PRO A 85 -13.01 13.91 24.59
CA PRO A 85 -11.74 13.84 25.28
C PRO A 85 -11.31 12.42 25.68
N ALA A 86 -12.20 11.45 25.63
CA ALA A 86 -11.91 10.04 25.90
C ALA A 86 -11.39 9.30 24.68
N LYS A 87 -11.40 9.92 23.50
CA LYS A 87 -10.97 9.30 22.24
C LYS A 87 -9.58 9.76 21.82
N THR A 88 -8.85 8.85 21.17
CA THR A 88 -7.55 9.14 20.57
C THR A 88 -7.73 9.31 19.07
N PHE A 89 -7.26 10.43 18.54
CA PHE A 89 -7.30 10.72 17.12
C PHE A 89 -5.99 10.31 16.45
N VAL A 90 -6.09 9.48 15.43
CA VAL A 90 -4.94 8.83 14.78
C VAL A 90 -4.68 9.32 13.36
N ALA A 91 -5.68 9.91 12.71
CA ALA A 91 -5.56 10.43 11.35
C ALA A 91 -6.25 11.78 11.20
N GLN A 92 -5.92 12.53 10.14
CA GLN A 92 -6.54 13.82 9.83
C GLN A 92 -6.59 14.12 8.33
N ILE A 93 -7.58 14.93 7.92
CA ILE A 93 -7.70 15.55 6.60
C ILE A 93 -7.87 17.04 6.83
N GLY A 94 -6.85 17.86 6.50
CA GLY A 94 -6.85 19.26 6.92
C GLY A 94 -6.97 19.38 8.44
N ASP A 95 -7.98 20.09 8.92
CA ASP A 95 -8.26 20.27 10.35
C ASP A 95 -9.19 19.21 10.96
N ARG A 96 -9.78 18.35 10.13
CA ARG A 96 -10.67 17.28 10.59
C ARG A 96 -9.86 16.08 11.07
N GLU A 97 -10.08 15.64 12.29
CA GLU A 97 -9.37 14.51 12.88
C GLU A 97 -10.32 13.30 13.03
N PHE A 98 -9.74 12.10 12.95
CA PHE A 98 -10.44 10.81 12.95
C PHE A 98 -9.80 9.87 13.96
N THR A 99 -10.62 9.02 14.57
CA THR A 99 -10.15 8.01 15.53
C THR A 99 -9.65 6.74 14.87
N THR A 100 -9.95 6.55 13.57
CA THR A 100 -9.46 5.44 12.76
C THR A 100 -8.89 5.96 11.43
N ILE A 101 -7.94 5.23 10.87
CA ILE A 101 -7.37 5.56 9.56
C ILE A 101 -8.40 5.29 8.47
N GLN A 102 -9.13 4.16 8.55
CA GLN A 102 -10.18 3.85 7.58
C GLN A 102 -11.28 4.91 7.58
N GLY A 103 -11.70 5.40 8.75
CA GLY A 103 -12.69 6.47 8.84
C GLY A 103 -12.25 7.77 8.14
N ALA A 104 -10.97 8.11 8.21
CA ALA A 104 -10.41 9.22 7.45
C ALA A 104 -10.42 8.94 5.94
N ILE A 105 -10.04 7.73 5.50
CA ILE A 105 -10.08 7.32 4.09
C ILE A 105 -11.50 7.38 3.54
N ASP A 106 -12.49 6.93 4.31
CA ASP A 106 -13.91 6.94 3.91
C ASP A 106 -14.47 8.35 3.79
N ALA A 107 -14.03 9.27 4.66
CA ALA A 107 -14.43 10.67 4.64
C ALA A 107 -13.66 11.52 3.59
N ALA A 108 -12.55 11.02 3.05
CA ALA A 108 -11.75 11.73 2.07
C ALA A 108 -12.48 11.87 0.72
N VAL A 109 -12.19 12.93 -0.01
CA VAL A 109 -12.55 13.08 -1.42
C VAL A 109 -11.32 12.91 -2.31
N SER A 110 -11.55 12.69 -3.60
CA SER A 110 -10.44 12.49 -4.55
C SER A 110 -9.52 13.71 -4.58
N GLY A 111 -8.24 13.48 -4.35
CA GLY A 111 -7.20 14.52 -4.26
C GLY A 111 -6.78 14.87 -2.82
N ASP A 112 -7.50 14.39 -1.82
CA ASP A 112 -7.16 14.64 -0.42
C ASP A 112 -5.86 13.93 0.01
N THR A 113 -5.28 14.48 1.08
CA THR A 113 -4.21 13.85 1.83
C THR A 113 -4.74 13.45 3.20
N VAL A 114 -4.75 12.15 3.47
CA VAL A 114 -5.00 11.56 4.80
C VAL A 114 -3.66 11.46 5.51
N GLN A 115 -3.46 12.28 6.55
CA GLN A 115 -2.27 12.26 7.37
C GLN A 115 -2.45 11.34 8.56
N ILE A 116 -1.51 10.41 8.77
CA ILE A 116 -1.52 9.48 9.89
C ILE A 116 -0.49 9.93 10.92
N LYS A 117 -0.91 10.02 12.19
CA LYS A 117 -0.03 10.37 13.29
C LYS A 117 0.99 9.24 13.57
N PRO A 118 2.12 9.55 14.26
CA PRO A 118 3.03 8.51 14.70
C PRO A 118 2.32 7.46 15.57
N GLY A 119 2.63 6.18 15.34
CA GLY A 119 2.06 5.06 16.07
C GLY A 119 2.05 3.77 15.27
N THR A 120 1.64 2.68 15.93
CA THR A 120 1.48 1.37 15.29
C THR A 120 0.00 1.04 15.19
N TYR A 121 -0.47 0.72 13.98
CA TYR A 121 -1.87 0.53 13.67
C TYR A 121 -2.07 -0.82 12.96
N ALA A 122 -3.03 -1.59 13.46
CA ALA A 122 -3.37 -2.92 12.93
C ALA A 122 -4.65 -2.91 12.06
N GLU A 123 -5.05 -1.74 11.60
CA GLU A 123 -6.23 -1.60 10.75
C GLU A 123 -5.98 -2.22 9.37
N ASP A 124 -6.97 -2.96 8.87
CA ASP A 124 -7.03 -3.35 7.46
C ASP A 124 -7.67 -2.21 6.67
N LEU A 125 -6.93 -1.69 5.70
CA LEU A 125 -7.31 -0.50 4.95
C LEU A 125 -7.73 -0.83 3.52
N THR A 126 -8.81 -0.21 3.07
CA THR A 126 -9.25 -0.23 1.67
C THR A 126 -9.30 1.19 1.12
N ILE A 127 -8.52 1.46 0.08
CA ILE A 127 -8.43 2.77 -0.54
C ILE A 127 -9.15 2.73 -1.90
N SER A 128 -10.37 3.25 -1.92
CA SER A 128 -11.25 3.27 -3.10
C SER A 128 -11.33 4.62 -3.81
N LYS A 129 -10.51 5.58 -3.37
CA LYS A 129 -10.45 6.94 -3.93
C LYS A 129 -9.02 7.34 -4.21
N LYS A 130 -8.80 8.21 -5.21
CA LYS A 130 -7.48 8.78 -5.48
C LYS A 130 -7.07 9.73 -4.36
N ILE A 131 -6.30 9.24 -3.40
CA ILE A 131 -5.80 10.00 -2.26
C ILE A 131 -4.30 9.78 -2.06
N THR A 132 -3.71 10.65 -1.24
CA THR A 132 -2.40 10.40 -0.64
C THR A 132 -2.59 9.93 0.81
N LEU A 133 -2.10 8.74 1.14
CA LEU A 133 -1.99 8.27 2.52
C LEU A 133 -0.59 8.63 3.01
N LEU A 134 -0.49 9.61 3.90
CA LEU A 134 0.77 10.18 4.37
C LEU A 134 1.03 9.81 5.82
N GLY A 135 2.05 8.99 6.04
CA GLY A 135 2.57 8.71 7.38
C GLY A 135 3.49 9.81 7.92
N SER A 136 3.85 9.70 9.17
CA SER A 136 4.77 10.62 9.86
C SER A 136 6.25 10.25 9.67
N GLY A 137 6.55 9.39 8.73
CA GLY A 137 7.87 8.85 8.42
C GLY A 137 7.92 7.32 8.63
N ALA A 138 8.73 6.65 7.81
CA ALA A 138 8.94 5.21 7.93
C ALA A 138 10.05 4.93 8.97
N GLY A 139 9.70 4.31 10.09
CA GLY A 139 10.61 3.95 11.17
C GLY A 139 9.89 3.84 12.51
N GLU A 140 10.60 3.46 13.57
CA GLU A 140 10.04 3.17 14.90
C GLU A 140 9.30 4.38 15.52
N ALA A 141 9.76 5.58 15.27
CA ALA A 141 9.11 6.81 15.77
C ALA A 141 8.05 7.37 14.81
N GLY A 142 7.82 6.73 13.69
CA GLY A 142 6.90 7.18 12.65
C GLY A 142 5.58 6.44 12.64
N THR A 143 5.04 6.23 11.45
CA THR A 143 3.79 5.51 11.22
C THR A 143 4.09 4.06 10.81
N ILE A 144 3.58 3.11 11.58
CA ILE A 144 3.71 1.68 11.32
C ILE A 144 2.33 1.09 11.06
N LEU A 145 2.16 0.43 9.91
CA LEU A 145 0.95 -0.30 9.56
C LEU A 145 1.23 -1.80 9.58
N THR A 146 0.49 -2.56 10.39
CA THR A 146 0.60 -4.01 10.50
C THR A 146 -0.60 -4.74 9.88
N GLY A 147 -1.66 -4.03 9.54
CA GLY A 147 -2.81 -4.53 8.81
C GLY A 147 -2.60 -4.61 7.30
N THR A 148 -3.59 -5.12 6.61
CA THR A 148 -3.61 -5.21 5.14
C THR A 148 -3.94 -3.84 4.52
N VAL A 149 -3.28 -3.50 3.41
CA VAL A 149 -3.62 -2.31 2.61
C VAL A 149 -4.03 -2.76 1.22
N SER A 150 -5.29 -2.57 0.90
CA SER A 150 -5.87 -2.87 -0.41
C SER A 150 -6.16 -1.59 -1.18
N VAL A 151 -5.56 -1.44 -2.34
CA VAL A 151 -5.72 -0.26 -3.20
C VAL A 151 -6.65 -0.61 -4.36
N ALA A 152 -7.83 -0.01 -4.38
CA ALA A 152 -8.88 -0.22 -5.38
C ALA A 152 -9.14 1.01 -6.25
N ALA A 153 -8.31 2.06 -6.13
CA ALA A 153 -8.44 3.29 -6.91
C ALA A 153 -7.18 3.60 -7.70
N ASP A 154 -7.35 4.27 -8.82
CA ASP A 154 -6.25 4.75 -9.65
C ASP A 154 -5.59 6.01 -9.06
N GLY A 155 -4.26 6.09 -9.16
CA GLY A 155 -3.48 7.26 -8.78
C GLY A 155 -3.32 7.48 -7.28
N VAL A 156 -3.36 6.43 -6.48
CA VAL A 156 -3.09 6.46 -5.04
C VAL A 156 -1.59 6.63 -4.78
N THR A 157 -1.27 7.39 -3.73
CA THR A 157 0.10 7.53 -3.21
C THR A 157 0.16 7.09 -1.75
N LEU A 158 1.11 6.21 -1.42
CA LEU A 158 1.47 5.82 -0.06
C LEU A 158 2.84 6.44 0.24
N ASP A 159 2.95 7.27 1.27
CA ASP A 159 4.14 8.07 1.55
C ASP A 159 4.53 8.02 3.02
N GLY A 160 5.81 7.80 3.33
CA GLY A 160 6.35 7.91 4.67
C GLY A 160 5.80 6.91 5.68
N ILE A 161 5.54 5.67 5.29
CA ILE A 161 4.93 4.62 6.12
C ILE A 161 5.85 3.40 6.20
N TRP A 162 5.92 2.78 7.37
CA TRP A 162 6.52 1.46 7.55
C TRP A 162 5.43 0.39 7.57
N PHE A 163 5.35 -0.41 6.52
CA PHE A 163 4.47 -1.56 6.42
C PHE A 163 5.18 -2.79 6.99
N GLN A 164 4.72 -3.27 8.14
CA GLN A 164 5.20 -4.50 8.77
C GLN A 164 4.23 -5.63 8.45
N GLN A 165 4.63 -6.52 7.57
CA GLN A 165 3.77 -7.57 7.05
C GLN A 165 4.03 -8.89 7.73
N THR A 166 3.03 -9.41 8.44
CA THR A 166 3.00 -10.78 8.94
C THR A 166 2.24 -11.67 7.96
N TYR A 167 2.64 -12.91 7.84
CA TYR A 167 1.95 -13.90 6.99
C TYR A 167 1.67 -15.19 7.78
N SER A 168 0.69 -15.97 7.34
CA SER A 168 0.37 -17.29 7.86
C SER A 168 0.81 -18.38 6.90
N GLU A 169 0.98 -19.61 7.40
CA GLU A 169 1.38 -20.77 6.58
C GLU A 169 0.38 -21.13 5.47
N GLN A 170 -0.82 -20.58 5.52
CA GLN A 170 -1.90 -20.87 4.56
C GLN A 170 -1.96 -19.87 3.41
N ASP A 171 -1.05 -18.93 3.37
CA ASP A 171 -1.06 -17.87 2.39
C ASP A 171 -0.64 -18.42 1.01
N SER A 172 -1.60 -18.52 0.11
CA SER A 172 -1.38 -18.92 -1.28
C SER A 172 -0.79 -17.79 -2.12
N TYR A 173 -0.26 -18.12 -3.29
CA TYR A 173 0.33 -17.18 -4.27
C TYR A 173 -0.51 -15.93 -4.49
N ASP A 174 -1.84 -16.06 -4.48
CA ASP A 174 -2.75 -15.01 -4.92
C ASP A 174 -3.24 -14.08 -3.83
N GLN A 175 -3.09 -14.42 -2.55
CA GLN A 175 -3.81 -13.68 -1.51
C GLN A 175 -3.07 -13.48 -0.20
N GLY A 176 -2.11 -14.30 0.15
CA GLY A 176 -1.88 -14.44 1.55
C GLY A 176 -0.67 -13.72 2.09
N ALA A 177 0.44 -13.76 1.41
CA ALA A 177 1.68 -13.18 1.92
C ALA A 177 1.74 -11.67 1.70
N CYS A 178 0.90 -11.14 0.83
CA CYS A 178 0.93 -9.71 0.50
C CYS A 178 -0.17 -8.95 1.22
N LYS A 179 0.24 -8.12 2.14
CA LYS A 179 -0.62 -7.20 2.86
C LYS A 179 -0.77 -5.84 2.17
N LEU A 180 0.05 -5.57 1.17
CA LEU A 180 0.00 -4.36 0.36
C LEU A 180 -0.25 -4.75 -1.09
N LYS A 181 -1.46 -4.53 -1.56
CA LYS A 181 -1.92 -5.01 -2.86
C LYS A 181 -2.86 -4.04 -3.56
N THR A 182 -2.89 -4.11 -4.89
CA THR A 182 -3.96 -3.53 -5.71
C THR A 182 -5.06 -4.56 -5.96
N THR A 183 -6.30 -4.11 -6.08
CA THR A 183 -7.47 -4.99 -6.29
C THR A 183 -8.09 -4.83 -7.68
N GLU A 184 -7.96 -3.66 -8.30
CA GLU A 184 -8.63 -3.32 -9.53
C GLU A 184 -7.68 -3.27 -10.73
N THR A 185 -8.26 -3.30 -11.92
CA THR A 185 -7.55 -3.11 -13.18
C THR A 185 -7.24 -1.63 -13.44
N GLY A 186 -6.11 -1.34 -14.09
CA GLY A 186 -5.75 0.02 -14.48
C GLY A 186 -5.27 0.92 -13.35
N THR A 187 -4.84 0.35 -12.24
CA THR A 187 -4.44 1.09 -11.06
C THR A 187 -3.00 1.59 -11.16
N ASN A 188 -2.81 2.91 -11.11
CA ASN A 188 -1.49 3.50 -10.89
C ASN A 188 -1.29 3.69 -9.38
N LEU A 189 -0.24 3.06 -8.83
CA LEU A 189 0.10 3.12 -7.42
C LEU A 189 1.51 3.64 -7.24
N THR A 190 1.68 4.65 -6.40
CA THR A 190 3.00 5.15 -5.98
C THR A 190 3.25 4.81 -4.50
N ILE A 191 4.39 4.19 -4.20
CA ILE A 191 4.88 3.93 -2.85
C ILE A 191 6.21 4.66 -2.73
N GLN A 192 6.28 5.65 -1.85
CA GLN A 192 7.49 6.46 -1.72
C GLN A 192 7.86 6.74 -0.26
N ASN A 193 9.17 6.91 -0.02
CA ASN A 193 9.72 7.19 1.31
C ASN A 193 9.26 6.18 2.39
N CYS A 194 9.01 4.93 1.98
CA CYS A 194 8.44 3.88 2.81
C CYS A 194 9.48 2.83 3.18
N ILE A 195 9.15 2.03 4.19
CA ILE A 195 9.75 0.72 4.42
C ILE A 195 8.63 -0.30 4.24
N VAL A 196 8.84 -1.32 3.41
CA VAL A 196 7.94 -2.46 3.28
C VAL A 196 8.67 -3.70 3.73
N GLN A 197 8.29 -4.25 4.87
CA GLN A 197 9.03 -5.32 5.51
C GLN A 197 8.14 -6.52 5.79
N ARG A 198 8.58 -7.70 5.33
CA ARG A 198 8.05 -8.97 5.81
C ARG A 198 8.66 -9.28 7.17
N MET A 199 7.81 -9.51 8.17
CA MET A 199 8.25 -9.98 9.47
C MET A 199 8.59 -11.48 9.38
N THR A 200 9.62 -11.90 10.10
CA THR A 200 10.05 -13.31 10.10
C THR A 200 8.95 -14.22 10.63
N GLY A 201 8.72 -15.32 9.93
CA GLY A 201 7.81 -16.40 10.33
C GLY A 201 8.50 -17.76 10.23
N THR A 202 7.83 -18.81 10.66
CA THR A 202 8.34 -20.19 10.66
C THR A 202 8.16 -20.91 9.33
N ALA A 203 7.30 -20.39 8.45
CA ALA A 203 7.03 -20.98 7.13
C ALA A 203 7.70 -20.17 6.02
N ILE A 204 7.92 -20.83 4.88
CA ILE A 204 8.41 -20.17 3.67
C ILE A 204 7.18 -19.63 2.94
N PRO A 205 7.04 -18.30 2.83
CA PRO A 205 5.91 -17.71 2.14
C PRO A 205 6.04 -17.88 0.63
N TYR A 206 4.94 -18.15 -0.01
CA TYR A 206 4.79 -17.94 -1.44
C TYR A 206 4.26 -16.53 -1.69
N GLY A 207 4.78 -15.85 -2.73
CA GLY A 207 4.31 -14.55 -3.13
C GLY A 207 5.13 -13.37 -2.64
N ALA A 208 4.74 -12.19 -3.08
CA ALA A 208 5.45 -10.94 -2.91
C ALA A 208 4.95 -10.13 -1.71
N ILE A 209 5.80 -9.25 -1.18
CA ILE A 209 5.39 -8.30 -0.13
C ILE A 209 4.64 -7.10 -0.70
N VAL A 210 4.88 -6.78 -1.97
CA VAL A 210 4.08 -5.84 -2.75
C VAL A 210 3.46 -6.61 -3.90
N HIS A 211 2.14 -6.72 -3.91
CA HIS A 211 1.40 -7.45 -4.93
C HIS A 211 0.61 -6.48 -5.81
N TYR A 212 0.89 -6.51 -7.10
CA TYR A 212 0.15 -5.75 -8.08
C TYR A 212 -0.90 -6.66 -8.75
N GLY A 213 -2.18 -6.29 -8.62
CA GLY A 213 -3.30 -7.08 -9.12
C GLY A 213 -3.35 -7.17 -10.65
N ALA A 214 -4.19 -8.07 -11.16
CA ALA A 214 -4.41 -8.20 -12.59
C ALA A 214 -4.98 -6.91 -13.18
N GLY A 215 -4.38 -6.38 -14.24
CA GLY A 215 -4.86 -5.18 -14.90
C GLY A 215 -3.78 -4.41 -15.63
N SER A 216 -4.06 -3.16 -15.93
CA SER A 216 -3.13 -2.24 -16.57
C SER A 216 -2.77 -1.10 -15.64
N GLY A 217 -1.56 -0.57 -15.72
CA GLY A 217 -1.12 0.56 -14.93
C GLY A 217 0.36 0.50 -14.59
N THR A 218 0.77 1.39 -13.71
CA THR A 218 2.17 1.51 -13.28
C THR A 218 2.30 1.43 -11.77
N LEU A 219 3.09 0.48 -11.29
CA LEU A 219 3.60 0.48 -9.92
C LEU A 219 4.89 1.32 -9.88
N THR A 220 4.88 2.38 -9.10
CA THR A 220 6.05 3.24 -8.88
C THR A 220 6.55 3.08 -7.46
N LEU A 221 7.80 2.66 -7.30
CA LEU A 221 8.51 2.61 -6.02
C LEU A 221 9.62 3.67 -6.03
N LYS A 222 9.65 4.53 -5.03
CA LYS A 222 10.63 5.61 -4.96
C LYS A 222 11.14 5.81 -3.55
N LYS A 223 12.48 5.86 -3.39
CA LYS A 223 13.11 6.09 -2.06
C LYS A 223 12.54 5.17 -0.98
N THR A 224 12.32 3.91 -1.36
CA THR A 224 11.66 2.91 -0.51
C THR A 224 12.61 1.75 -0.25
N GLU A 225 12.65 1.29 0.98
CA GLU A 225 13.36 0.08 1.34
C GLU A 225 12.36 -1.09 1.43
N LEU A 226 12.68 -2.18 0.75
CA LEU A 226 11.89 -3.40 0.77
C LEU A 226 12.73 -4.52 1.39
N ILE A 227 12.21 -5.13 2.46
CA ILE A 227 12.94 -6.14 3.26
C ILE A 227 12.09 -7.40 3.33
N ALA A 228 12.52 -8.48 2.71
CA ALA A 228 11.76 -9.72 2.64
C ALA A 228 12.58 -10.93 3.09
N PRO A 229 12.80 -11.10 4.39
CA PRO A 229 13.44 -12.28 4.94
C PRO A 229 12.55 -13.52 4.78
N VAL A 230 13.20 -14.67 4.56
CA VAL A 230 12.56 -15.98 4.51
C VAL A 230 13.37 -16.93 5.38
N ALA A 231 12.72 -17.63 6.30
CA ALA A 231 13.33 -18.69 7.10
C ALA A 231 13.45 -19.96 6.26
N GLY A 232 14.52 -20.72 6.43
CA GLY A 232 14.73 -21.99 5.77
C GLY A 232 16.14 -22.14 5.18
N THR A 233 16.42 -23.32 4.67
CA THR A 233 17.65 -23.62 3.96
C THR A 233 17.65 -22.98 2.57
N ALA A 234 18.83 -22.84 1.97
CA ALA A 234 18.95 -22.26 0.63
C ALA A 234 18.13 -23.04 -0.42
N ASP A 235 18.10 -24.37 -0.33
CA ASP A 235 17.36 -25.22 -1.28
C ASP A 235 15.83 -25.05 -1.14
N GLU A 236 15.35 -24.97 0.08
CA GLU A 236 13.90 -24.70 0.36
C GLU A 236 13.49 -23.34 -0.17
N ILE A 237 14.26 -22.28 0.13
CA ILE A 237 13.99 -20.93 -0.34
C ILE A 237 14.03 -20.87 -1.87
N ASN A 238 15.03 -21.47 -2.50
CA ASN A 238 15.15 -21.49 -3.96
C ASN A 238 13.96 -22.22 -4.62
N SER A 239 13.53 -23.33 -4.01
CA SER A 239 12.40 -24.14 -4.51
C SER A 239 11.05 -23.41 -4.37
N ALA A 240 10.85 -22.70 -3.28
CA ALA A 240 9.63 -21.95 -3.02
C ALA A 240 9.55 -20.63 -3.81
N SER A 241 10.69 -20.13 -4.29
CA SER A 241 10.78 -18.90 -5.11
C SER A 241 10.07 -17.66 -4.52
N PRO A 242 10.22 -17.35 -3.22
CA PRO A 242 9.59 -16.18 -2.63
C PRO A 242 10.18 -14.90 -3.21
N SER A 243 9.32 -13.95 -3.56
CA SER A 243 9.72 -12.67 -4.17
C SER A 243 9.40 -11.47 -3.29
N VAL A 244 9.98 -10.32 -3.61
CA VAL A 244 9.69 -9.03 -2.95
C VAL A 244 8.56 -8.29 -3.68
N ILE A 245 8.69 -8.17 -4.99
CA ILE A 245 7.70 -7.54 -5.85
C ILE A 245 7.10 -8.59 -6.77
N GLY A 246 5.80 -8.66 -6.84
CA GLY A 246 5.08 -9.63 -7.65
C GLY A 246 3.79 -9.11 -8.27
N VAL A 247 3.37 -9.77 -9.35
CA VAL A 247 2.14 -9.50 -10.09
C VAL A 247 1.24 -10.73 -10.06
N ALA A 248 -0.08 -10.52 -9.95
CA ALA A 248 -1.09 -11.60 -9.93
C ALA A 248 -1.16 -12.46 -11.21
N ALA A 249 -0.48 -12.06 -12.27
CA ALA A 249 -0.55 -12.72 -13.57
C ALA A 249 -0.04 -14.17 -13.60
N TRP A 250 0.54 -14.67 -12.52
CA TRP A 250 0.94 -16.09 -12.44
C TRP A 250 -0.23 -17.06 -12.60
N ALA A 251 -1.45 -16.66 -12.23
CA ALA A 251 -2.66 -17.46 -12.40
C ALA A 251 -3.21 -17.51 -13.83
N GLN A 252 -2.73 -16.64 -14.72
CA GLN A 252 -3.15 -16.61 -16.11
C GLN A 252 -2.18 -17.43 -16.97
N THR A 253 -2.37 -18.73 -16.97
CA THR A 253 -1.73 -19.63 -17.92
C THR A 253 -2.30 -19.40 -19.31
N GLY A 254 -1.51 -18.80 -20.17
CA GLY A 254 -1.82 -18.77 -21.59
C GLY A 254 -2.10 -17.40 -22.16
N GLU A 255 -1.27 -17.04 -23.10
CA GLU A 255 -1.52 -16.13 -24.21
C GLU A 255 -2.08 -14.74 -23.84
N ASN A 256 -1.26 -13.75 -23.86
CA ASN A 256 -1.49 -12.30 -23.71
C ASN A 256 -1.19 -11.76 -22.30
N ILE A 257 0.08 -11.84 -21.92
CA ILE A 257 0.66 -10.99 -20.89
C ILE A 257 0.98 -9.62 -21.50
N ASP A 258 0.65 -9.49 -22.73
CA ASP A 258 0.90 -8.31 -23.52
C ASP A 258 0.08 -7.16 -22.96
N GLU A 259 0.74 -6.12 -22.55
CA GLU A 259 0.30 -4.75 -22.65
C GLU A 259 0.03 -3.95 -21.38
N ALA A 260 -0.01 -4.54 -20.15
CA ALA A 260 -0.71 -3.73 -19.20
C ALA A 260 0.09 -3.20 -18.00
N TRP A 261 1.18 -3.86 -17.59
CA TRP A 261 1.81 -3.50 -16.31
C TRP A 261 3.22 -2.96 -16.51
N ASN A 262 3.44 -1.79 -15.91
CA ASN A 262 4.78 -1.21 -15.88
C ASN A 262 5.27 -1.12 -14.44
N LEU A 263 6.57 -1.32 -14.26
CA LEU A 263 7.25 -1.17 -12.98
C LEU A 263 8.31 -0.09 -13.09
N VAL A 264 8.25 0.90 -12.19
CA VAL A 264 9.26 1.96 -12.10
C VAL A 264 9.82 1.95 -10.68
N VAL A 265 11.12 1.69 -10.54
CA VAL A 265 11.82 1.62 -9.25
C VAL A 265 12.98 2.59 -9.26
N THR A 266 12.96 3.58 -8.37
CA THR A 266 13.97 4.64 -8.35
C THR A 266 14.46 4.90 -6.92
N ASP A 267 15.77 4.99 -6.72
CA ASP A 267 16.39 5.28 -5.43
C ASP A 267 15.98 4.29 -4.33
N CYS A 268 15.79 3.01 -4.66
CA CYS A 268 15.30 1.99 -3.74
C CYS A 268 16.41 1.04 -3.28
N THR A 269 16.14 0.37 -2.16
CA THR A 269 16.94 -0.77 -1.71
C THR A 269 16.05 -1.98 -1.54
N ILE A 270 16.36 -3.08 -2.21
CA ILE A 270 15.62 -4.33 -2.14
C ILE A 270 16.48 -5.39 -1.49
N ARG A 271 16.07 -5.86 -0.31
CA ARG A 271 16.78 -6.83 0.52
C ARG A 271 15.98 -8.10 0.66
N THR A 272 16.55 -9.21 0.27
CA THR A 272 15.93 -10.52 0.42
C THR A 272 16.96 -11.64 0.36
N ASN A 273 16.60 -12.81 0.87
CA ASN A 273 17.32 -14.06 0.60
C ASN A 273 16.57 -14.97 -0.41
N GLY A 274 15.45 -14.49 -0.97
CA GLY A 274 14.75 -15.08 -2.11
C GLY A 274 15.05 -14.34 -3.42
N PHE A 275 14.00 -14.13 -4.22
CA PHE A 275 14.05 -13.32 -5.44
C PHE A 275 13.71 -11.86 -5.12
N ALA A 276 14.45 -10.91 -5.63
CA ALA A 276 14.05 -9.52 -5.46
C ALA A 276 12.82 -9.18 -6.32
N VAL A 277 12.83 -9.58 -7.58
CA VAL A 277 11.69 -9.44 -8.48
C VAL A 277 11.48 -10.76 -9.20
N PHE A 278 10.26 -11.26 -9.12
CA PHE A 278 9.85 -12.47 -9.81
C PHE A 278 8.58 -12.15 -10.54
N ASP A 279 8.67 -11.75 -11.82
CA ASP A 279 7.47 -11.59 -12.61
C ASP A 279 7.60 -11.10 -14.05
N ARG A 280 6.45 -11.05 -14.67
CA ARG A 280 6.08 -10.77 -16.04
C ARG A 280 5.62 -9.33 -16.21
N TRP A 281 6.46 -8.37 -15.86
CA TRP A 281 6.20 -6.96 -16.14
C TRP A 281 6.36 -6.69 -17.63
N ASN A 282 5.44 -5.93 -18.23
CA ASN A 282 5.55 -5.52 -19.62
C ASN A 282 6.83 -4.67 -19.80
N ASN A 283 6.92 -3.55 -19.08
CA ASN A 283 8.12 -2.75 -19.02
C ASN A 283 8.55 -2.55 -17.57
N ALA A 284 9.85 -2.72 -17.29
CA ALA A 284 10.39 -2.48 -15.99
C ALA A 284 11.63 -1.59 -16.06
N THR A 285 11.64 -0.50 -15.30
CA THR A 285 12.77 0.42 -15.21
C THR A 285 13.25 0.52 -13.78
N TYR A 286 14.54 0.28 -13.59
CA TYR A 286 15.21 0.41 -12.31
C TYR A 286 16.32 1.43 -12.45
N THR A 287 16.27 2.49 -11.62
CA THR A 287 17.28 3.54 -11.61
C THR A 287 17.82 3.71 -10.20
N ASN A 288 19.15 3.79 -10.08
CA ASN A 288 19.85 4.02 -8.80
C ASN A 288 19.34 3.10 -7.67
N THR A 289 19.10 1.82 -7.99
CA THR A 289 18.51 0.85 -7.08
C THR A 289 19.52 -0.24 -6.67
N THR A 290 19.52 -0.56 -5.39
CA THR A 290 20.38 -1.63 -4.84
C THR A 290 19.57 -2.89 -4.60
N PHE A 291 20.04 -4.00 -5.17
CA PHE A 291 19.55 -5.35 -4.93
C PHE A 291 20.59 -6.08 -4.08
N THR A 292 20.20 -6.60 -2.92
CA THR A 292 21.15 -7.22 -2.00
C THR A 292 20.51 -8.28 -1.11
N GLY A 293 21.36 -9.05 -0.43
CA GLY A 293 20.94 -9.93 0.65
C GLY A 293 20.56 -9.18 1.93
N LEU A 294 20.37 -9.94 2.99
CA LEU A 294 19.88 -9.47 4.30
C LEU A 294 20.99 -9.07 5.28
N GLU A 295 22.25 -9.01 4.83
CA GLU A 295 23.35 -8.65 5.72
C GLU A 295 23.21 -7.24 6.26
N GLY A 296 23.43 -7.09 7.57
CA GLY A 296 23.34 -5.81 8.26
C GLY A 296 21.91 -5.32 8.52
N VAL A 297 20.88 -6.14 8.29
CA VAL A 297 19.50 -5.84 8.71
C VAL A 297 19.33 -6.28 10.17
N GLU A 298 18.96 -5.34 11.02
CA GLU A 298 18.73 -5.60 12.44
C GLU A 298 17.55 -6.56 12.67
N GLY A 299 17.63 -7.36 13.72
CA GLY A 299 16.57 -8.30 14.10
C GLY A 299 16.44 -9.55 13.23
N LEU A 300 17.39 -9.78 12.31
CA LEU A 300 17.42 -10.96 11.44
C LEU A 300 18.56 -11.93 11.77
N ASP A 301 19.00 -11.98 13.02
CA ASP A 301 20.13 -12.84 13.44
C ASP A 301 19.83 -14.32 13.28
N ASP A 302 18.59 -14.73 13.44
CA ASP A 302 18.13 -16.11 13.31
C ASP A 302 17.98 -16.57 11.84
N ILE A 303 18.12 -15.68 10.86
CA ILE A 303 18.10 -16.04 9.44
C ILE A 303 19.45 -16.59 9.04
N GLU A 304 19.51 -17.88 8.71
CA GLU A 304 20.75 -18.59 8.33
C GLU A 304 21.26 -18.14 6.95
N VAL A 305 20.36 -18.06 5.97
CA VAL A 305 20.69 -17.69 4.59
C VAL A 305 20.46 -16.20 4.40
N LYS A 306 21.52 -15.41 4.35
CA LYS A 306 21.44 -13.94 4.20
C LYS A 306 21.73 -13.44 2.78
N THR A 307 22.22 -14.28 1.89
CA THR A 307 22.49 -13.91 0.50
C THR A 307 21.23 -13.95 -0.36
N CYS A 308 21.04 -12.97 -1.24
CA CYS A 308 19.96 -12.96 -2.21
C CYS A 308 20.08 -14.11 -3.21
N TYR A 309 18.97 -14.76 -3.59
CA TYR A 309 19.05 -15.82 -4.58
C TYR A 309 19.38 -15.24 -5.96
N MET A 310 18.54 -14.34 -6.46
CA MET A 310 18.81 -13.53 -7.65
C MET A 310 17.95 -12.26 -7.64
N ALA A 311 18.44 -11.21 -8.30
CA ALA A 311 17.73 -9.94 -8.34
C ALA A 311 16.47 -10.01 -9.23
N LEU A 312 16.56 -10.66 -10.36
CA LEU A 312 15.47 -10.77 -11.31
C LEU A 312 15.32 -12.19 -11.82
N ASN A 313 14.11 -12.69 -11.76
CA ASN A 313 13.64 -13.82 -12.56
C ASN A 313 12.41 -13.36 -13.35
N ASN A 314 12.62 -12.81 -14.53
CA ASN A 314 11.55 -12.33 -15.39
C ASN A 314 11.56 -13.11 -16.72
N PRO A 315 10.75 -14.17 -16.84
CA PRO A 315 10.76 -15.01 -18.01
C PRO A 315 10.03 -14.41 -19.24
N HIS A 316 9.35 -13.27 -19.10
CA HIS A 316 8.47 -12.76 -20.17
C HIS A 316 8.29 -11.23 -20.15
N ALA A 317 9.31 -10.44 -19.83
CA ALA A 317 9.22 -8.98 -19.98
C ALA A 317 9.45 -8.57 -21.45
N ASN A 318 8.83 -7.50 -21.89
CA ASN A 318 9.19 -6.87 -23.15
C ASN A 318 10.50 -6.09 -22.98
N ASP A 319 10.45 -4.95 -22.30
CA ASP A 319 11.63 -4.10 -22.10
C ASP A 319 11.97 -3.96 -20.61
N VAL A 320 13.24 -4.29 -20.28
CA VAL A 320 13.76 -4.12 -18.92
C VAL A 320 15.02 -3.25 -18.97
N THR A 321 15.03 -2.18 -18.18
CA THR A 321 16.17 -1.27 -18.07
C THR A 321 16.69 -1.21 -16.64
N TYR A 322 18.00 -1.42 -16.47
CA TYR A 322 18.74 -1.12 -15.26
C TYR A 322 19.75 -0.01 -15.54
N ASP A 323 19.63 1.07 -14.80
CA ASP A 323 20.49 2.23 -14.92
C ASP A 323 21.06 2.62 -13.53
N HIS A 324 22.39 2.70 -13.41
CA HIS A 324 23.09 2.99 -12.14
C HIS A 324 22.71 2.06 -10.98
N CYS A 325 22.39 0.80 -11.26
CA CYS A 325 21.98 -0.16 -10.25
C CYS A 325 23.16 -0.93 -9.66
N THR A 326 22.99 -1.40 -8.42
CA THR A 326 23.98 -2.22 -7.72
C THR A 326 23.38 -3.57 -7.36
N PHE A 327 24.08 -4.65 -7.72
CA PHE A 327 23.75 -6.03 -7.41
C PHE A 327 24.85 -6.60 -6.54
N ARG A 328 24.53 -6.98 -5.30
CA ARG A 328 25.54 -7.53 -4.39
C ARG A 328 25.00 -8.68 -3.55
N ASN A 329 25.91 -9.52 -3.06
CA ASN A 329 25.60 -10.64 -2.19
C ASN A 329 24.56 -11.61 -2.80
N MET A 330 24.74 -11.91 -4.09
CA MET A 330 23.92 -12.87 -4.82
C MET A 330 24.49 -14.27 -4.68
N ARG A 331 23.67 -15.29 -4.31
CA ARG A 331 24.15 -16.66 -4.22
C ARG A 331 23.98 -17.46 -5.53
N SER A 332 23.23 -16.93 -6.48
CA SER A 332 23.07 -17.47 -7.82
C SER A 332 23.43 -16.40 -8.85
N TRP A 333 22.71 -16.30 -9.93
CA TRP A 333 22.93 -15.26 -10.94
C TRP A 333 22.51 -13.89 -10.38
N GLY A 334 23.13 -12.81 -10.84
CA GLY A 334 22.65 -11.48 -10.58
C GLY A 334 21.23 -11.30 -11.14
N MET A 335 21.05 -11.68 -12.40
CA MET A 335 19.73 -11.72 -13.04
C MET A 335 19.64 -12.85 -14.08
N LEU A 336 18.46 -13.44 -14.20
CA LEU A 336 18.07 -14.32 -15.29
C LEU A 336 17.00 -13.58 -16.11
N VAL A 337 17.26 -13.39 -17.38
CA VAL A 337 16.38 -12.66 -18.28
C VAL A 337 15.91 -13.54 -19.43
N ALA A 338 14.63 -13.49 -19.67
CA ALA A 338 14.00 -14.06 -20.83
C ALA A 338 12.96 -13.03 -21.31
N GLY A 339 13.36 -12.14 -22.20
CA GLY A 339 12.52 -11.03 -22.65
C GLY A 339 13.02 -10.49 -23.99
N GLU A 340 12.31 -9.51 -24.55
CA GLU A 340 12.65 -9.00 -25.89
C GLU A 340 13.92 -8.13 -25.83
N GLU A 341 13.99 -7.17 -24.89
CA GLU A 341 15.15 -6.29 -24.77
C GLU A 341 15.54 -6.04 -23.32
N LEU A 342 16.80 -6.24 -23.00
CA LEU A 342 17.40 -5.89 -21.71
C LEU A 342 18.49 -4.83 -21.92
N THR A 343 18.35 -3.68 -21.24
CA THR A 343 19.37 -2.64 -21.19
C THR A 343 19.98 -2.55 -19.79
N VAL A 344 21.32 -2.60 -19.71
CA VAL A 344 22.08 -2.48 -18.47
C VAL A 344 23.14 -1.41 -18.65
N THR A 345 23.02 -0.29 -17.93
CA THR A 345 23.89 0.87 -18.04
C THR A 345 24.45 1.26 -16.68
N ASP A 346 25.76 1.49 -16.61
CA ASP A 346 26.46 1.98 -15.41
C ASP A 346 26.18 1.19 -14.13
N CYS A 347 25.92 -0.11 -14.26
CA CYS A 347 25.58 -0.98 -13.13
C CYS A 347 26.84 -1.63 -12.52
N THR A 348 26.73 -1.96 -11.24
CA THR A 348 27.78 -2.69 -10.50
C THR A 348 27.26 -4.04 -10.04
N PHE A 349 28.02 -5.09 -10.32
CA PHE A 349 27.82 -6.44 -9.81
C PHE A 349 28.97 -6.80 -8.87
N ASP A 350 28.66 -6.95 -7.59
CA ASP A 350 29.65 -7.16 -6.53
C ASP A 350 29.28 -8.37 -5.67
N GLY A 351 30.16 -9.34 -5.57
CA GLY A 351 29.94 -10.53 -4.74
C GLY A 351 28.86 -11.48 -5.24
N THR A 352 28.73 -11.63 -6.54
CA THR A 352 27.89 -12.69 -7.13
C THR A 352 28.62 -14.00 -7.05
N ASN A 353 28.28 -14.85 -6.09
CA ASN A 353 29.07 -15.99 -5.66
C ASN A 353 29.06 -17.20 -6.61
N GLN A 354 28.35 -17.14 -7.77
CA GLN A 354 28.19 -18.38 -8.47
C GLN A 354 28.34 -18.28 -10.00
N SER A 355 27.55 -18.34 -10.87
CA SER A 355 27.83 -18.68 -12.25
C SER A 355 28.07 -17.49 -13.18
N CYS A 356 27.30 -16.42 -13.03
CA CYS A 356 27.46 -15.21 -13.84
C CYS A 356 26.61 -14.05 -13.28
N ALA A 357 27.03 -12.83 -13.62
CA ALA A 357 26.28 -11.64 -13.25
C ALA A 357 24.92 -11.59 -13.99
N ILE A 358 24.92 -11.89 -15.25
CA ILE A 358 23.74 -11.84 -16.13
C ILE A 358 23.64 -13.15 -16.90
N SER A 359 22.49 -13.80 -16.83
CA SER A 359 22.14 -14.96 -17.64
C SER A 359 20.97 -14.60 -18.55
N VAL A 360 21.10 -14.85 -19.82
CA VAL A 360 20.08 -14.60 -20.84
C VAL A 360 19.58 -15.91 -21.40
N ALA A 361 18.30 -16.21 -21.18
CA ALA A 361 17.70 -17.43 -21.70
C ALA A 361 17.26 -17.27 -23.17
N TYR A 362 16.71 -16.10 -23.50
CA TYR A 362 16.44 -15.66 -24.87
C TYR A 362 16.23 -14.13 -24.87
N GLY A 363 16.33 -13.49 -26.04
CA GLY A 363 16.19 -12.04 -26.20
C GLY A 363 17.50 -11.34 -26.55
N THR A 364 17.46 -10.03 -26.52
CA THR A 364 18.61 -9.16 -26.81
C THR A 364 19.07 -8.43 -25.55
N ILE A 365 20.37 -8.32 -25.35
CA ILE A 365 20.95 -7.57 -24.25
C ILE A 365 21.90 -6.48 -24.76
N ALA A 366 21.71 -5.26 -24.28
CA ALA A 366 22.62 -4.13 -24.45
C ALA A 366 23.26 -3.77 -23.11
N VAL A 367 24.58 -3.82 -23.02
CA VAL A 367 25.34 -3.51 -21.80
C VAL A 367 26.34 -2.40 -22.09
N SER A 368 26.33 -1.33 -21.28
CA SER A 368 27.30 -0.24 -21.38
C SER A 368 27.80 0.18 -20.01
N TYR A 369 29.10 0.44 -19.88
CA TYR A 369 29.78 0.98 -18.69
C TYR A 369 29.50 0.20 -17.37
N THR A 370 29.21 -1.07 -17.46
CA THR A 370 28.93 -1.92 -16.30
C THR A 370 30.21 -2.42 -15.64
N HIS A 371 30.28 -2.36 -14.32
CA HIS A 371 31.41 -2.80 -13.52
C HIS A 371 31.15 -4.20 -12.93
N LEU A 372 31.96 -5.17 -13.31
CA LEU A 372 31.97 -6.53 -12.74
C LEU A 372 33.09 -6.64 -11.73
N ARG A 373 32.79 -6.88 -10.46
CA ARG A 373 33.77 -7.19 -9.42
C ARG A 373 33.59 -8.65 -8.99
N ALA A 374 34.58 -9.46 -9.28
CA ALA A 374 34.70 -10.80 -8.72
C ALA A 374 35.35 -10.69 -7.34
N HIS A 375 34.83 -11.36 -6.32
CA HIS A 375 35.57 -11.65 -5.11
C HIS A 375 36.52 -12.81 -5.40
N GLU A 376 37.81 -12.59 -5.20
CA GLU A 376 38.81 -13.63 -5.13
C GLU A 376 38.66 -14.48 -3.86
#